data_02c5a3828bc56c79bebdc65b92c5f8d9
#
_entry.id   02c5a3828bc56c79bebdc65b92c5f8d9
#
_cell.length_a   1.000
_cell.length_b   1.000
_cell.length_c   1.000
_cell.angle_alpha   90.00
_cell.angle_beta   90.00
_cell.angle_gamma   90.00
#
_symmetry.space_group_name_H-M   'P 1'
#
loop_
_entity.id
_entity.type
_entity.pdbx_description
1 polymer ?
#
loop_
_entity_poly.entity_id
_entity_poly.type
_entity_poly.pdbx_seq_one_letter_code
_entity_poly.pdbx_strand_id
1 'polypeptide(L)'
;MENKNTQANEKNNEHASSSLERNELHNTIWKVANELRGSVDGWDFKQYVLGILFYRYISENMANHHNEYERKLDPSFDYASLSDEEAEIVRKSTIEEKGFFIPPSALFCNVLKNAPHNEDLNVTLQNIFTEIEKSSLGAPSEENVKGLFADLDVNSNKLGSSHQNRVEKLTKILQAIGGMQLGDYQQSGIDVFGDAYEYLMAMYASNAGKSGGEFFTPQEVSELLAKIALHNQESINKVYDPCCGSGSLLLQFSKVLGDKNVSKGYFGQEINLTTYNLCRINMFLHDINYSKFHIVLGDTLLDPKHEDDEPFDAIVSNPPYSTKWVGDNNPLLMNDERFSPAGVLAPKKAADLAFTMHMLSYLSNQGTAAIVEFPGVLYRDGAEKKIREYLVKENFIDCVIALPENLFFGTSIATCILVLKKNKKDDTTLFIDASKEFVKEGKKNKLKERNREKILQTYIERKEVKHFCALANMEEIKENDYNLSVNRYVEQEDTKEIIDIKAPNGEIAQIVRKQSALRNSLDFIIKELEI
;
A
#
# COMPACT_ATOMS: atom_id res chain seq x y z
N MET A 1 -25.13 3.14 -31.80
CA MET A 1 -24.93 1.95 -30.93
C MET A 1 -23.66 1.18 -31.28
N GLU A 2 -23.27 1.07 -32.55
CA GLU A 2 -22.03 0.36 -32.97
C GLU A 2 -20.73 0.97 -32.44
N ASN A 3 -20.60 2.30 -32.36
CA ASN A 3 -19.37 2.95 -31.85
C ASN A 3 -19.09 2.74 -30.33
N LYS A 4 -20.14 2.51 -29.53
CA LYS A 4 -19.95 2.20 -28.09
C LYS A 4 -19.52 0.77 -27.84
N ASN A 5 -19.96 -0.17 -28.69
CA ASN A 5 -19.54 -1.57 -28.58
C ASN A 5 -18.12 -1.80 -29.07
N THR A 6 -17.64 -1.03 -30.06
CA THR A 6 -16.26 -1.11 -30.55
C THR A 6 -15.27 -0.57 -29.49
N GLN A 7 -15.55 0.57 -28.87
CA GLN A 7 -14.73 1.13 -27.78
C GLN A 7 -14.73 0.27 -26.52
N ALA A 8 -15.83 -0.40 -26.18
CA ALA A 8 -15.89 -1.33 -25.06
C ALA A 8 -15.09 -2.62 -25.33
N ASN A 9 -15.10 -3.11 -26.59
CA ASN A 9 -14.31 -4.28 -26.99
C ASN A 9 -12.81 -3.97 -27.09
N GLU A 10 -12.43 -2.77 -27.55
CA GLU A 10 -11.03 -2.33 -27.58
C GLU A 10 -10.47 -2.19 -26.15
N LYS A 11 -11.19 -1.52 -25.25
CA LYS A 11 -10.81 -1.43 -23.82
C LYS A 11 -10.71 -2.81 -23.13
N ASN A 12 -11.62 -3.73 -23.42
CA ASN A 12 -11.57 -5.08 -22.86
C ASN A 12 -10.37 -5.88 -23.40
N ASN A 13 -9.98 -5.69 -24.66
CA ASN A 13 -8.80 -6.32 -25.24
C ASN A 13 -7.49 -5.71 -24.70
N GLU A 14 -7.42 -4.40 -24.52
CA GLU A 14 -6.28 -3.73 -23.88
C GLU A 14 -6.12 -4.16 -22.42
N HIS A 15 -7.21 -4.25 -21.65
CA HIS A 15 -7.16 -4.76 -20.27
C HIS A 15 -6.76 -6.25 -20.19
N ALA A 16 -7.19 -7.08 -21.14
CA ALA A 16 -6.80 -8.48 -21.20
C ALA A 16 -5.31 -8.65 -21.55
N SER A 17 -4.79 -7.88 -22.51
CA SER A 17 -3.36 -7.85 -22.86
C SER A 17 -2.50 -7.39 -21.68
N SER A 18 -2.84 -6.28 -21.05
CA SER A 18 -2.16 -5.74 -19.88
C SER A 18 -2.13 -6.71 -18.69
N SER A 19 -3.19 -7.49 -18.49
CA SER A 19 -3.24 -8.49 -17.41
C SER A 19 -2.35 -9.71 -17.69
N LEU A 20 -2.22 -10.13 -18.95
CA LEU A 20 -1.32 -11.21 -19.36
C LEU A 20 0.15 -10.81 -19.20
N GLU A 21 0.51 -9.61 -19.65
CA GLU A 21 1.86 -9.07 -19.53
C GLU A 21 2.30 -8.91 -18.06
N ARG A 22 1.39 -8.43 -17.18
CA ARG A 22 1.63 -8.40 -15.73
C ARG A 22 1.86 -9.78 -15.13
N ASN A 23 1.09 -10.78 -15.54
CA ASN A 23 1.28 -12.15 -15.06
C ASN A 23 2.61 -12.76 -15.51
N GLU A 24 3.06 -12.48 -16.72
CA GLU A 24 4.38 -12.90 -17.21
C GLU A 24 5.50 -12.21 -16.45
N LEU A 25 5.37 -10.91 -16.18
CA LEU A 25 6.30 -10.15 -15.34
C LEU A 25 6.38 -10.75 -13.93
N HIS A 26 5.24 -10.98 -13.29
CA HIS A 26 5.18 -11.57 -11.95
C HIS A 26 5.83 -12.97 -11.90
N ASN A 27 5.60 -13.81 -12.92
CA ASN A 27 6.22 -15.13 -13.02
C ASN A 27 7.75 -15.03 -13.18
N THR A 28 8.23 -14.08 -13.98
CA THR A 28 9.66 -13.83 -14.17
C THR A 28 10.32 -13.36 -12.87
N ILE A 29 9.70 -12.41 -12.18
CA ILE A 29 10.17 -11.92 -10.87
C ILE A 29 10.19 -13.05 -9.84
N TRP A 30 9.13 -13.85 -9.78
CA TRP A 30 9.05 -15.01 -8.89
C TRP A 30 10.17 -16.02 -9.15
N LYS A 31 10.48 -16.29 -10.42
CA LYS A 31 11.56 -17.18 -10.82
C LYS A 31 12.91 -16.66 -10.34
N VAL A 32 13.22 -15.39 -10.63
CA VAL A 32 14.45 -14.74 -10.18
C VAL A 32 14.55 -14.73 -8.64
N ALA A 33 13.47 -14.38 -7.95
CA ALA A 33 13.43 -14.39 -6.50
C ALA A 33 13.67 -15.80 -5.91
N ASN A 34 13.18 -16.86 -6.56
CA ASN A 34 13.42 -18.24 -6.14
C ASN A 34 14.82 -18.75 -6.46
N GLU A 35 15.40 -18.37 -7.60
CA GLU A 35 16.77 -18.73 -7.97
C GLU A 35 17.79 -18.11 -7.00
N LEU A 36 17.49 -16.93 -6.49
CA LEU A 36 18.31 -16.23 -5.50
C LEU A 36 18.01 -16.66 -4.04
N ARG A 37 16.87 -17.32 -3.81
CA ARG A 37 16.47 -17.85 -2.48
C ARG A 37 17.45 -18.93 -2.04
N GLY A 38 18.08 -18.75 -0.89
CA GLY A 38 19.13 -19.63 -0.35
C GLY A 38 20.55 -19.09 -0.56
N SER A 39 20.70 -18.02 -1.34
CA SER A 39 21.97 -17.28 -1.41
C SER A 39 22.12 -16.24 -0.30
N VAL A 40 21.01 -15.68 0.20
CA VAL A 40 20.92 -14.70 1.30
C VAL A 40 19.67 -15.03 2.13
N ASP A 41 19.68 -14.80 3.43
CA ASP A 41 18.54 -15.08 4.30
C ASP A 41 17.31 -14.20 3.97
N GLY A 42 16.12 -14.79 4.07
CA GLY A 42 14.86 -14.35 3.47
C GLY A 42 14.49 -12.85 3.53
N TRP A 43 14.67 -12.15 4.68
CA TRP A 43 14.34 -10.72 4.80
C TRP A 43 15.41 -9.82 4.15
N ASP A 44 16.67 -10.15 4.32
CA ASP A 44 17.81 -9.38 3.83
C ASP A 44 17.95 -9.42 2.30
N PHE A 45 17.58 -10.57 1.71
CA PHE A 45 17.54 -10.75 0.26
C PHE A 45 16.69 -9.70 -0.46
N LYS A 46 15.57 -9.32 0.13
CA LYS A 46 14.64 -8.33 -0.37
C LYS A 46 15.30 -6.96 -0.61
N GLN A 47 16.11 -6.48 0.33
CA GLN A 47 16.78 -5.19 0.22
C GLN A 47 17.72 -5.14 -0.99
N TYR A 48 18.45 -6.24 -1.23
CA TYR A 48 19.36 -6.34 -2.38
C TYR A 48 18.61 -6.38 -3.71
N VAL A 49 17.54 -7.17 -3.81
CA VAL A 49 16.76 -7.26 -5.06
C VAL A 49 16.07 -5.93 -5.36
N LEU A 50 15.42 -5.32 -4.37
CA LEU A 50 14.73 -4.04 -4.53
C LEU A 50 15.71 -2.91 -4.83
N GLY A 51 16.84 -2.84 -4.11
CA GLY A 51 17.86 -1.80 -4.33
C GLY A 51 18.54 -1.91 -5.69
N ILE A 52 18.87 -3.13 -6.15
CA ILE A 52 19.47 -3.34 -7.48
C ILE A 52 18.43 -3.13 -8.60
N LEU A 53 17.16 -3.50 -8.40
CA LEU A 53 16.09 -3.20 -9.34
C LEU A 53 15.90 -1.68 -9.48
N PHE A 54 15.92 -0.95 -8.37
CA PHE A 54 15.89 0.51 -8.37
C PHE A 54 17.10 1.11 -9.09
N TYR A 55 18.31 0.63 -8.82
CA TYR A 55 19.51 1.09 -9.52
C TYR A 55 19.42 0.85 -11.03
N ARG A 56 18.90 -0.31 -11.45
CA ARG A 56 18.63 -0.58 -12.88
C ARG A 56 17.66 0.44 -13.45
N TYR A 57 16.54 0.68 -12.77
CA TYR A 57 15.52 1.62 -13.22
C TYR A 57 16.08 3.03 -13.42
N ILE A 58 16.72 3.61 -12.39
CA ILE A 58 17.23 4.99 -12.49
C ILE A 58 18.32 5.12 -13.56
N SER A 59 19.12 4.06 -13.78
CA SER A 59 20.13 4.02 -14.85
C SER A 59 19.48 4.00 -16.23
N GLU A 60 18.48 3.13 -16.45
CA GLU A 60 17.76 3.04 -17.72
C GLU A 60 16.94 4.31 -17.99
N ASN A 61 16.24 4.85 -16.96
CA ASN A 61 15.47 6.08 -17.08
C ASN A 61 16.35 7.27 -17.49
N MET A 62 17.54 7.39 -16.90
CA MET A 62 18.49 8.43 -17.26
C MET A 62 19.05 8.26 -18.69
N ALA A 63 19.51 7.07 -19.04
CA ALA A 63 20.00 6.81 -20.38
C ALA A 63 18.92 7.06 -21.45
N ASN A 64 17.70 6.60 -21.21
CA ASN A 64 16.57 6.82 -22.10
C ASN A 64 16.22 8.31 -22.25
N HIS A 65 16.22 9.07 -21.15
CA HIS A 65 15.96 10.51 -21.18
C HIS A 65 16.91 11.24 -22.15
N HIS A 66 18.21 10.98 -22.06
CA HIS A 66 19.19 11.59 -22.97
C HIS A 66 19.06 11.03 -24.39
N ASN A 67 18.86 9.72 -24.54
CA ASN A 67 18.72 9.07 -25.84
C ASN A 67 17.49 9.59 -26.61
N GLU A 68 16.35 9.78 -25.95
CA GLU A 68 15.14 10.32 -26.60
C GLU A 68 15.33 11.74 -27.14
N TYR A 69 16.09 12.55 -26.41
CA TYR A 69 16.33 13.93 -26.79
C TYR A 69 17.33 14.02 -27.97
N GLU A 70 18.49 13.37 -27.82
CA GLU A 70 19.59 13.47 -28.77
C GLU A 70 19.36 12.66 -30.07
N ARG A 71 18.63 11.53 -30.00
CA ARG A 71 18.29 10.73 -31.20
C ARG A 71 17.39 11.43 -32.20
N LYS A 72 16.78 12.55 -31.82
CA LYS A 72 16.07 13.43 -32.78
C LYS A 72 17.04 14.12 -33.74
N LEU A 73 18.29 14.31 -33.33
CA LEU A 73 19.36 14.94 -34.10
C LEU A 73 20.33 13.89 -34.66
N ASP A 74 20.73 12.92 -33.85
CA ASP A 74 21.58 11.79 -34.22
C ASP A 74 20.94 10.46 -33.83
N PRO A 75 20.31 9.73 -34.76
CA PRO A 75 19.65 8.44 -34.46
C PRO A 75 20.58 7.36 -33.89
N SER A 76 21.90 7.51 -34.04
CA SER A 76 22.91 6.58 -33.53
C SER A 76 23.35 6.89 -32.10
N PHE A 77 22.90 8.01 -31.52
CA PHE A 77 23.29 8.44 -30.18
C PHE A 77 22.90 7.41 -29.12
N ASP A 78 23.86 7.10 -28.26
CA ASP A 78 23.68 6.25 -27.11
C ASP A 78 24.46 6.80 -25.91
N TYR A 79 23.73 7.34 -24.93
CA TYR A 79 24.31 7.89 -23.72
C TYR A 79 25.24 6.91 -22.99
N ALA A 80 24.91 5.61 -22.99
CA ALA A 80 25.71 4.59 -22.35
C ALA A 80 27.09 4.35 -23.02
N SER A 81 27.29 4.84 -24.25
CA SER A 81 28.55 4.72 -25.00
C SER A 81 29.47 5.94 -24.86
N LEU A 82 29.00 7.03 -24.25
CA LEU A 82 29.83 8.21 -24.03
C LEU A 82 30.91 7.96 -22.96
N SER A 83 31.96 8.78 -22.99
CA SER A 83 32.88 8.90 -21.86
C SER A 83 32.24 9.72 -20.72
N ASP A 84 32.73 9.55 -19.49
CA ASP A 84 32.22 10.30 -18.36
C ASP A 84 32.47 11.83 -18.50
N GLU A 85 33.56 12.22 -19.16
CA GLU A 85 33.90 13.60 -19.46
C GLU A 85 32.90 14.23 -20.44
N GLU A 86 32.48 13.51 -21.47
CA GLU A 86 31.45 13.97 -22.41
C GLU A 86 30.10 14.14 -21.72
N ALA A 87 29.74 13.21 -20.85
CA ALA A 87 28.46 13.25 -20.10
C ALA A 87 28.44 14.36 -19.02
N GLU A 88 29.61 14.81 -18.52
CA GLU A 88 29.67 15.87 -17.50
C GLU A 88 29.05 17.20 -17.97
N ILE A 89 29.02 17.43 -19.29
CA ILE A 89 28.43 18.65 -19.90
C ILE A 89 26.94 18.78 -19.55
N VAL A 90 26.20 17.69 -19.47
CA VAL A 90 24.76 17.67 -19.18
C VAL A 90 24.42 17.44 -17.71
N ARG A 91 25.44 17.27 -16.84
CA ARG A 91 25.26 16.96 -15.40
C ARG A 91 24.27 17.91 -14.70
N LYS A 92 24.48 19.22 -14.86
CA LYS A 92 23.68 20.22 -14.16
C LYS A 92 22.23 20.18 -14.59
N SER A 93 21.94 20.20 -15.88
CA SER A 93 20.57 20.12 -16.41
C SER A 93 19.88 18.81 -16.01
N THR A 94 20.62 17.72 -16.01
CA THR A 94 20.09 16.41 -15.59
C THR A 94 19.68 16.39 -14.12
N ILE A 95 20.48 16.98 -13.22
CA ILE A 95 20.14 17.09 -11.80
C ILE A 95 18.91 17.98 -11.61
N GLU A 96 18.79 19.09 -12.34
CA GLU A 96 17.63 19.97 -12.30
C GLU A 96 16.35 19.26 -12.77
N GLU A 97 16.44 18.35 -13.75
CA GLU A 97 15.26 17.65 -14.31
C GLU A 97 14.94 16.34 -13.60
N LYS A 98 15.96 15.51 -13.30
CA LYS A 98 15.79 14.16 -12.73
C LYS A 98 16.08 14.07 -11.23
N GLY A 99 16.76 15.06 -10.66
CA GLY A 99 17.13 15.11 -9.25
C GLY A 99 18.49 14.51 -8.92
N PHE A 100 19.11 13.75 -9.84
CA PHE A 100 20.42 13.09 -9.65
C PHE A 100 21.13 12.94 -10.99
N PHE A 101 22.41 12.49 -10.94
CA PHE A 101 23.20 12.22 -12.12
C PHE A 101 23.95 10.89 -12.00
N ILE A 102 23.98 10.13 -13.10
CA ILE A 102 24.74 8.88 -13.23
C ILE A 102 25.62 8.98 -14.49
N PRO A 103 26.95 8.99 -14.36
CA PRO A 103 27.84 8.99 -15.52
C PRO A 103 27.76 7.65 -16.28
N PRO A 104 28.08 7.61 -17.58
CA PRO A 104 28.02 6.41 -18.41
C PRO A 104 28.67 5.18 -17.82
N SER A 105 29.90 5.32 -17.26
CA SER A 105 30.62 4.20 -16.63
C SER A 105 29.88 3.58 -15.44
N ALA A 106 29.04 4.35 -14.77
CA ALA A 106 28.25 3.95 -13.59
C ALA A 106 26.81 3.51 -13.94
N LEU A 107 26.42 3.49 -15.22
CA LEU A 107 25.12 2.95 -15.62
C LEU A 107 25.05 1.44 -15.37
N PHE A 108 23.87 0.97 -14.96
CA PHE A 108 23.63 -0.45 -14.67
C PHE A 108 24.09 -1.39 -15.81
N CYS A 109 23.80 -1.06 -17.07
CA CYS A 109 24.19 -1.86 -18.24
C CYS A 109 25.72 -2.01 -18.36
N ASN A 110 26.48 -0.95 -18.13
CA ASN A 110 27.94 -0.96 -18.20
C ASN A 110 28.58 -1.68 -17.00
N VAL A 111 28.02 -1.47 -15.80
CA VAL A 111 28.45 -2.22 -14.60
C VAL A 111 28.16 -3.70 -14.74
N LEU A 112 26.97 -4.08 -15.22
CA LEU A 112 26.59 -5.48 -15.47
C LEU A 112 27.53 -6.17 -16.45
N LYS A 113 27.88 -5.49 -17.55
CA LYS A 113 28.82 -6.01 -18.57
C LYS A 113 30.18 -6.32 -17.97
N ASN A 114 30.66 -5.50 -17.05
CA ASN A 114 31.96 -5.63 -16.42
C ASN A 114 31.97 -6.49 -15.15
N ALA A 115 30.82 -6.74 -14.54
CA ALA A 115 30.66 -7.42 -13.26
C ALA A 115 31.38 -8.79 -13.17
N PRO A 116 31.35 -9.68 -14.20
CA PRO A 116 32.05 -10.97 -14.15
C PRO A 116 33.57 -10.87 -14.00
N HIS A 117 34.17 -9.73 -14.36
CA HIS A 117 35.60 -9.48 -14.34
C HIS A 117 36.02 -8.48 -13.26
N ASN A 118 35.09 -7.97 -12.46
CA ASN A 118 35.37 -7.00 -11.41
C ASN A 118 35.48 -7.70 -10.05
N GLU A 119 36.73 -7.92 -9.63
CA GLU A 119 37.04 -8.56 -8.33
C GLU A 119 36.63 -7.71 -7.14
N ASP A 120 36.46 -6.38 -7.31
CA ASP A 120 36.04 -5.40 -6.29
C ASP A 120 34.64 -4.83 -6.57
N LEU A 121 33.73 -5.64 -7.11
CA LEU A 121 32.39 -5.21 -7.49
C LEU A 121 31.59 -4.56 -6.34
N ASN A 122 31.74 -5.08 -5.12
CA ASN A 122 31.10 -4.49 -3.94
C ASN A 122 31.58 -3.06 -3.65
N VAL A 123 32.90 -2.81 -3.79
CA VAL A 123 33.47 -1.47 -3.63
C VAL A 123 33.01 -0.55 -4.76
N THR A 124 33.00 -1.06 -6.00
CA THR A 124 32.50 -0.33 -7.17
C THR A 124 31.06 0.12 -6.98
N LEU A 125 30.16 -0.79 -6.57
CA LEU A 125 28.76 -0.48 -6.32
C LEU A 125 28.59 0.52 -5.18
N GLN A 126 29.34 0.36 -4.07
CA GLN A 126 29.29 1.31 -2.96
C GLN A 126 29.67 2.73 -3.40
N ASN A 127 30.72 2.86 -4.22
CA ASN A 127 31.15 4.15 -4.75
C ASN A 127 30.08 4.74 -5.68
N ILE A 128 29.51 3.95 -6.57
CA ILE A 128 28.46 4.38 -7.50
C ILE A 128 27.26 4.93 -6.71
N PHE A 129 26.76 4.19 -5.72
CA PHE A 129 25.61 4.63 -4.92
C PHE A 129 25.91 5.92 -4.16
N THR A 130 27.11 6.00 -3.58
CA THR A 130 27.57 7.20 -2.90
C THR A 130 27.66 8.40 -3.84
N GLU A 131 28.18 8.25 -5.05
CA GLU A 131 28.30 9.33 -6.03
C GLU A 131 26.94 9.74 -6.63
N ILE A 132 26.00 8.81 -6.81
CA ILE A 132 24.62 9.14 -7.19
C ILE A 132 23.98 10.04 -6.12
N GLU A 133 24.06 9.67 -4.84
CA GLU A 133 23.52 10.46 -3.75
C GLU A 133 24.21 11.83 -3.64
N LYS A 134 25.54 11.87 -3.74
CA LYS A 134 26.31 13.13 -3.71
C LYS A 134 26.02 14.05 -4.90
N SER A 135 25.58 13.51 -6.03
CA SER A 135 25.29 14.33 -7.22
C SER A 135 24.21 15.37 -6.96
N SER A 136 23.30 15.09 -6.02
CA SER A 136 22.19 15.99 -5.63
C SER A 136 22.55 17.01 -4.53
N LEU A 137 23.76 16.99 -3.98
CA LEU A 137 24.16 17.90 -2.90
C LEU A 137 23.99 19.38 -3.31
N GLY A 138 23.26 20.15 -2.50
CA GLY A 138 22.93 21.55 -2.77
C GLY A 138 21.85 21.76 -3.83
N ALA A 139 21.30 20.71 -4.42
CA ALA A 139 20.15 20.77 -5.34
C ALA A 139 18.82 20.66 -4.57
N PRO A 140 17.70 21.14 -5.14
CA PRO A 140 16.37 20.97 -4.54
C PRO A 140 15.95 19.51 -4.28
N SER A 141 16.59 18.57 -4.98
CA SER A 141 16.37 17.13 -4.87
C SER A 141 17.16 16.44 -3.76
N GLU A 142 18.05 17.14 -3.05
CA GLU A 142 18.97 16.54 -2.07
C GLU A 142 18.24 15.64 -1.07
N GLU A 143 17.18 16.15 -0.43
CA GLU A 143 16.42 15.40 0.57
C GLU A 143 15.68 14.18 -0.03
N ASN A 144 15.35 14.21 -1.32
CA ASN A 144 14.68 13.09 -2.00
C ASN A 144 15.67 11.99 -2.40
N VAL A 145 16.94 12.32 -2.62
CA VAL A 145 17.98 11.39 -3.15
C VAL A 145 18.90 10.87 -2.05
N LYS A 146 19.24 11.68 -1.07
CA LYS A 146 20.11 11.33 0.05
C LYS A 146 19.63 10.09 0.81
N GLY A 147 20.52 9.11 0.98
CA GLY A 147 20.25 7.88 1.72
C GLY A 147 19.31 6.88 1.03
N LEU A 148 19.03 7.02 -0.27
CA LEU A 148 18.21 6.05 -1.01
C LEU A 148 18.81 4.63 -1.02
N PHE A 149 20.14 4.53 -0.98
CA PHE A 149 20.85 3.26 -0.97
C PHE A 149 21.32 2.84 0.44
N ALA A 150 20.92 3.56 1.51
CA ALA A 150 21.41 3.29 2.87
C ALA A 150 21.10 1.87 3.37
N ASP A 151 20.00 1.27 2.93
CA ASP A 151 19.61 -0.11 3.28
C ASP A 151 20.31 -1.17 2.41
N LEU A 152 21.07 -0.78 1.37
CA LEU A 152 21.77 -1.67 0.44
C LEU A 152 23.25 -1.80 0.81
N ASP A 153 23.55 -2.49 1.92
CA ASP A 153 24.93 -2.74 2.37
C ASP A 153 25.60 -3.84 1.54
N VAL A 154 26.25 -3.46 0.44
CA VAL A 154 26.98 -4.37 -0.47
C VAL A 154 28.23 -4.99 0.15
N ASN A 155 28.64 -4.54 1.33
CA ASN A 155 29.76 -5.08 2.11
C ASN A 155 29.31 -5.99 3.27
N SER A 156 28.00 -6.18 3.45
CA SER A 156 27.45 -6.97 4.56
C SER A 156 27.90 -8.43 4.55
N ASN A 157 28.16 -8.97 5.73
CA ASN A 157 28.41 -10.40 5.92
C ASN A 157 27.19 -11.28 5.55
N LYS A 158 26.00 -10.72 5.42
CA LYS A 158 24.80 -11.40 4.95
C LYS A 158 24.94 -11.87 3.49
N LEU A 159 25.69 -11.14 2.67
CA LEU A 159 26.07 -11.55 1.31
C LEU A 159 27.12 -12.65 1.30
N GLY A 160 27.94 -12.77 2.33
CA GLY A 160 28.99 -13.78 2.46
C GLY A 160 30.09 -13.37 3.42
N SER A 161 30.69 -14.36 4.07
CA SER A 161 31.73 -14.15 5.06
C SER A 161 33.09 -13.71 4.46
N SER A 162 33.31 -13.97 3.17
CA SER A 162 34.52 -13.55 2.46
C SER A 162 34.21 -12.49 1.40
N HIS A 163 35.22 -11.71 1.03
CA HIS A 163 35.13 -10.73 -0.06
C HIS A 163 34.66 -11.40 -1.37
N GLN A 164 35.29 -12.50 -1.76
CA GLN A 164 34.95 -13.24 -2.98
C GLN A 164 33.48 -13.71 -2.97
N ASN A 165 32.98 -14.26 -1.86
CA ASN A 165 31.59 -14.70 -1.75
C ASN A 165 30.60 -13.53 -1.94
N ARG A 166 30.93 -12.35 -1.41
CA ARG A 166 30.11 -11.15 -1.61
C ARG A 166 30.06 -10.73 -3.07
N VAL A 167 31.22 -10.67 -3.73
CA VAL A 167 31.32 -10.33 -5.16
C VAL A 167 30.55 -11.33 -6.03
N GLU A 168 30.71 -12.64 -5.81
CA GLU A 168 29.97 -13.69 -6.53
C GLU A 168 28.45 -13.54 -6.39
N LYS A 169 27.96 -13.25 -5.19
CA LYS A 169 26.53 -13.07 -4.96
C LYS A 169 26.00 -11.80 -5.61
N LEU A 170 26.71 -10.68 -5.47
CA LEU A 170 26.33 -9.43 -6.13
C LEU A 170 26.32 -9.58 -7.66
N THR A 171 27.30 -10.26 -8.24
CA THR A 171 27.32 -10.58 -9.66
C THR A 171 26.09 -11.37 -10.09
N LYS A 172 25.71 -12.41 -9.32
CA LYS A 172 24.49 -13.20 -9.60
C LYS A 172 23.22 -12.35 -9.50
N ILE A 173 23.12 -11.48 -8.50
CA ILE A 173 21.97 -10.58 -8.35
C ILE A 173 21.89 -9.62 -9.53
N LEU A 174 23.00 -8.97 -9.91
CA LEU A 174 23.05 -8.08 -11.08
C LEU A 174 22.65 -8.80 -12.37
N GLN A 175 23.19 -10.01 -12.61
CA GLN A 175 22.86 -10.82 -13.78
C GLN A 175 21.40 -11.24 -13.80
N ALA A 176 20.85 -11.67 -12.66
CA ALA A 176 19.46 -12.07 -12.54
C ALA A 176 18.51 -10.89 -12.80
N ILE A 177 18.79 -9.73 -12.19
CA ILE A 177 18.02 -8.50 -12.41
C ILE A 177 18.20 -8.00 -13.85
N GLY A 178 19.43 -8.03 -14.39
CA GLY A 178 19.71 -7.63 -15.78
C GLY A 178 19.05 -8.52 -16.84
N GLY A 179 18.86 -9.80 -16.53
CA GLY A 179 18.19 -10.77 -17.40
C GLY A 179 16.66 -10.68 -17.40
N MET A 180 16.06 -9.88 -16.50
CA MET A 180 14.62 -9.70 -16.49
C MET A 180 14.15 -8.94 -17.75
N GLN A 181 13.20 -9.51 -18.48
CA GLN A 181 12.53 -8.84 -19.59
C GLN A 181 11.46 -7.92 -19.03
N LEU A 182 11.81 -6.66 -18.80
CA LEU A 182 10.91 -5.67 -18.22
C LEU A 182 10.12 -4.88 -19.30
N GLY A 183 10.23 -5.29 -20.58
CA GLY A 183 9.49 -4.69 -21.69
C GLY A 183 10.09 -3.36 -22.18
N ASP A 184 9.50 -2.85 -23.25
CA ASP A 184 9.85 -1.54 -23.80
C ASP A 184 8.84 -0.52 -23.24
N TYR A 185 9.28 0.35 -22.33
CA TYR A 185 8.45 1.30 -21.57
C TYR A 185 7.47 2.14 -22.40
N GLN A 186 7.89 2.48 -23.62
CA GLN A 186 7.16 3.42 -24.46
C GLN A 186 5.96 2.77 -25.18
N GLN A 187 5.94 1.45 -25.31
CA GLN A 187 4.93 0.77 -26.12
C GLN A 187 3.81 0.12 -25.30
N SER A 188 4.06 -0.29 -24.07
CA SER A 188 3.10 -1.11 -23.31
C SER A 188 2.12 -0.30 -22.45
N GLY A 189 2.40 0.98 -22.16
CA GLY A 189 1.57 1.78 -21.25
C GLY A 189 1.50 1.25 -19.81
N ILE A 190 2.32 0.22 -19.47
CA ILE A 190 2.42 -0.39 -18.16
C ILE A 190 3.65 0.18 -17.47
N ASP A 191 3.48 0.60 -16.23
CA ASP A 191 4.58 0.92 -15.34
C ASP A 191 5.26 -0.38 -14.85
N VAL A 192 6.11 -0.95 -15.71
CA VAL A 192 6.66 -2.28 -15.50
C VAL A 192 7.55 -2.36 -14.27
N PHE A 193 8.33 -1.32 -13.99
CA PHE A 193 9.21 -1.32 -12.82
C PHE A 193 8.46 -1.08 -11.52
N GLY A 194 7.51 -0.14 -11.52
CA GLY A 194 6.64 0.09 -10.39
C GLY A 194 5.78 -1.13 -10.08
N ASP A 195 5.17 -1.76 -11.08
CA ASP A 195 4.41 -3.01 -10.91
C ASP A 195 5.30 -4.16 -10.41
N ALA A 196 6.55 -4.27 -10.89
CA ALA A 196 7.52 -5.25 -10.41
C ALA A 196 7.87 -5.02 -8.94
N TYR A 197 8.11 -3.77 -8.57
CA TYR A 197 8.43 -3.38 -7.20
C TYR A 197 7.25 -3.66 -6.25
N GLU A 198 6.05 -3.23 -6.60
CA GLU A 198 4.85 -3.48 -5.80
C GLU A 198 4.57 -4.99 -5.64
N TYR A 199 4.77 -5.78 -6.70
CA TYR A 199 4.64 -7.24 -6.61
C TYR A 199 5.66 -7.84 -5.63
N LEU A 200 6.93 -7.43 -5.71
CA LEU A 200 7.95 -7.85 -4.76
C LEU A 200 7.58 -7.45 -3.33
N MET A 201 7.10 -6.24 -3.12
CA MET A 201 6.66 -5.76 -1.80
C MET A 201 5.49 -6.59 -1.27
N ALA A 202 4.47 -6.87 -2.07
CA ALA A 202 3.33 -7.71 -1.70
C ALA A 202 3.77 -9.15 -1.35
N MET A 203 4.66 -9.73 -2.16
CA MET A 203 5.22 -11.06 -1.92
C MET A 203 5.99 -11.12 -0.60
N TYR A 204 6.76 -10.09 -0.28
CA TYR A 204 7.51 -10.01 0.97
C TYR A 204 6.61 -9.73 2.17
N ALA A 205 5.61 -8.87 2.04
CA ALA A 205 4.61 -8.63 3.07
C ALA A 205 3.86 -9.92 3.45
N SER A 206 3.52 -10.75 2.45
CA SER A 206 2.86 -12.04 2.69
C SER A 206 3.71 -13.04 3.48
N ASN A 207 5.03 -12.96 3.38
CA ASN A 207 5.99 -13.83 4.06
C ASN A 207 6.48 -13.26 5.40
N ALA A 208 6.34 -11.96 5.64
CA ALA A 208 6.82 -11.27 6.84
C ALA A 208 5.91 -11.45 8.07
N GLY A 209 4.79 -12.18 7.96
CA GLY A 209 3.87 -12.40 9.07
C GLY A 209 3.21 -11.10 9.55
N LYS A 210 3.22 -10.85 10.87
CA LYS A 210 2.54 -9.67 11.46
C LYS A 210 3.11 -8.33 10.97
N SER A 211 4.41 -8.25 10.73
CA SER A 211 5.08 -7.03 10.28
C SER A 211 4.74 -6.67 8.83
N GLY A 212 4.23 -7.62 8.03
CA GLY A 212 3.91 -7.36 6.61
C GLY A 212 2.77 -6.35 6.42
N GLY A 213 1.81 -6.31 7.34
CA GLY A 213 0.69 -5.38 7.29
C GLY A 213 1.02 -3.95 7.71
N GLU A 214 2.16 -3.75 8.37
CA GLU A 214 2.57 -2.43 8.89
C GLU A 214 3.15 -1.52 7.80
N PHE A 215 3.56 -2.07 6.66
CA PHE A 215 4.21 -1.29 5.60
C PHE A 215 3.60 -1.46 4.21
N PHE A 216 2.60 -2.32 4.06
CA PHE A 216 1.96 -2.55 2.75
C PHE A 216 0.45 -2.75 2.86
N THR A 217 -0.31 -1.87 2.22
CA THR A 217 -1.77 -1.96 2.07
C THR A 217 -2.11 -2.65 0.75
N PRO A 218 -3.05 -3.63 0.72
CA PRO A 218 -3.48 -4.25 -0.54
C PRO A 218 -3.92 -3.23 -1.58
N GLN A 219 -3.48 -3.39 -2.83
CA GLN A 219 -3.73 -2.43 -3.91
C GLN A 219 -5.21 -2.14 -4.12
N GLU A 220 -6.06 -3.18 -4.02
CA GLU A 220 -7.51 -3.03 -4.16
C GLU A 220 -8.15 -2.16 -3.08
N VAL A 221 -7.60 -2.16 -1.86
CA VAL A 221 -8.04 -1.28 -0.77
C VAL A 221 -7.50 0.13 -1.00
N SER A 222 -6.23 0.24 -1.40
CA SER A 222 -5.61 1.53 -1.70
C SER A 222 -6.35 2.27 -2.83
N GLU A 223 -6.74 1.56 -3.89
CA GLU A 223 -7.54 2.10 -4.99
C GLU A 223 -8.92 2.57 -4.51
N LEU A 224 -9.58 1.79 -3.66
CA LEU A 224 -10.89 2.14 -3.11
C LEU A 224 -10.79 3.43 -2.26
N LEU A 225 -9.78 3.53 -1.39
CA LEU A 225 -9.54 4.72 -0.56
C LEU A 225 -9.29 5.96 -1.42
N ALA A 226 -8.45 5.85 -2.45
CA ALA A 226 -8.16 6.96 -3.36
C ALA A 226 -9.43 7.43 -4.09
N LYS A 227 -10.23 6.49 -4.63
CA LYS A 227 -11.49 6.83 -5.32
C LYS A 227 -12.53 7.45 -4.39
N ILE A 228 -12.62 7.01 -3.13
CA ILE A 228 -13.47 7.62 -2.11
C ILE A 228 -12.99 9.04 -1.78
N ALA A 229 -11.68 9.22 -1.56
CA ALA A 229 -11.10 10.52 -1.20
C ALA A 229 -11.22 11.53 -2.35
N LEU A 230 -11.15 11.09 -3.60
CA LEU A 230 -11.35 11.93 -4.78
C LEU A 230 -12.80 12.36 -4.97
N HIS A 231 -13.77 11.53 -4.57
CA HIS A 231 -15.20 11.83 -4.68
C HIS A 231 -15.59 12.50 -6.02
N ASN A 232 -15.25 11.86 -7.15
CA ASN A 232 -15.51 12.35 -8.52
C ASN A 232 -14.74 13.64 -8.92
N GLN A 233 -13.73 14.06 -8.19
CA GLN A 233 -12.83 15.12 -8.64
C GLN A 233 -11.91 14.60 -9.75
N GLU A 234 -11.72 15.40 -10.80
CA GLU A 234 -10.84 15.09 -11.94
C GLU A 234 -9.41 15.59 -11.71
N SER A 235 -9.22 16.46 -10.74
CA SER A 235 -7.91 17.02 -10.35
C SER A 235 -7.91 17.40 -8.88
N ILE A 236 -6.71 17.41 -8.28
CA ILE A 236 -6.50 17.70 -6.87
C ILE A 236 -5.16 18.43 -6.67
N ASN A 237 -5.03 19.25 -5.64
CA ASN A 237 -3.76 19.93 -5.39
C ASN A 237 -2.78 19.06 -4.61
N LYS A 238 -3.15 18.64 -3.41
CA LYS A 238 -2.28 17.95 -2.47
C LYS A 238 -2.94 16.68 -1.93
N VAL A 239 -2.18 15.60 -1.93
CA VAL A 239 -2.53 14.33 -1.30
C VAL A 239 -1.61 14.10 -0.11
N TYR A 240 -2.14 13.61 1.01
CA TYR A 240 -1.37 13.35 2.22
C TYR A 240 -1.64 11.97 2.82
N ASP A 241 -0.58 11.33 3.29
CA ASP A 241 -0.64 10.12 4.13
C ASP A 241 0.31 10.28 5.33
N PRO A 242 -0.22 10.45 6.56
CA PRO A 242 0.58 10.62 7.78
C PRO A 242 1.33 9.36 8.23
N CYS A 243 1.04 8.19 7.64
CA CYS A 243 1.68 6.91 7.92
C CYS A 243 1.95 6.19 6.60
N CYS A 244 2.68 6.87 5.70
CA CYS A 244 2.69 6.52 4.26
C CYS A 244 3.28 5.14 3.94
N GLY A 245 3.99 4.52 4.87
CA GLY A 245 4.57 3.20 4.65
C GLY A 245 5.44 3.20 3.41
N SER A 246 5.15 2.28 2.47
CA SER A 246 5.83 2.22 1.17
C SER A 246 5.27 3.18 0.10
N GLY A 247 4.33 4.06 0.44
CA GLY A 247 3.72 5.03 -0.47
C GLY A 247 2.62 4.46 -1.38
N SER A 248 2.21 3.22 -1.17
CA SER A 248 1.23 2.56 -2.05
C SER A 248 -0.13 3.27 -2.12
N LEU A 249 -0.57 3.91 -1.02
CA LEU A 249 -1.80 4.70 -1.00
C LEU A 249 -1.66 6.00 -1.81
N LEU A 250 -0.55 6.71 -1.65
CA LEU A 250 -0.28 7.95 -2.38
C LEU A 250 -0.23 7.72 -3.89
N LEU A 251 0.45 6.64 -4.32
CA LEU A 251 0.61 6.29 -5.74
C LEU A 251 -0.72 5.93 -6.43
N GLN A 252 -1.76 5.52 -5.70
CA GLN A 252 -3.06 5.27 -6.32
C GLN A 252 -3.69 6.54 -6.92
N PHE A 253 -3.38 7.71 -6.38
CA PHE A 253 -3.88 8.97 -6.96
C PHE A 253 -3.25 9.24 -8.33
N SER A 254 -1.96 8.97 -8.51
CA SER A 254 -1.32 9.03 -9.83
C SER A 254 -1.96 8.04 -10.81
N LYS A 255 -2.22 6.80 -10.36
CA LYS A 255 -2.85 5.76 -11.20
C LYS A 255 -4.30 6.09 -11.59
N VAL A 256 -5.06 6.71 -10.69
CA VAL A 256 -6.48 7.04 -10.91
C VAL A 256 -6.66 8.33 -11.71
N LEU A 257 -5.90 9.37 -11.41
CA LEU A 257 -6.02 10.71 -12.01
C LEU A 257 -5.01 10.98 -13.12
N GLY A 258 -3.88 10.29 -13.13
CA GLY A 258 -2.67 10.69 -13.83
C GLY A 258 -1.90 11.78 -13.05
N ASP A 259 -0.58 11.73 -13.11
CA ASP A 259 0.30 12.60 -12.30
C ASP A 259 0.08 14.10 -12.55
N LYS A 260 -0.27 14.49 -13.78
CA LYS A 260 -0.54 15.90 -14.15
C LYS A 260 -1.72 16.51 -13.39
N ASN A 261 -2.65 15.68 -12.93
CA ASN A 261 -3.86 16.11 -12.24
C ASN A 261 -3.70 16.20 -10.72
N VAL A 262 -2.50 15.86 -10.18
CA VAL A 262 -2.08 16.15 -8.80
C VAL A 262 -1.11 17.33 -8.85
N SER A 263 -1.63 18.56 -8.70
CA SER A 263 -0.90 19.76 -9.11
C SER A 263 0.30 20.10 -8.22
N LYS A 264 0.19 19.96 -6.89
CA LYS A 264 1.25 20.24 -5.92
C LYS A 264 1.94 18.99 -5.38
N GLY A 265 1.38 17.81 -5.65
CA GLY A 265 2.04 16.53 -5.40
C GLY A 265 1.58 15.77 -4.16
N TYR A 266 2.45 14.87 -3.73
CA TYR A 266 2.22 13.82 -2.76
C TYR A 266 3.04 14.11 -1.50
N PHE A 267 2.37 14.10 -0.36
CA PHE A 267 2.97 14.38 0.94
C PHE A 267 2.83 13.14 1.81
N GLY A 268 3.89 12.78 2.50
CA GLY A 268 3.88 11.60 3.37
C GLY A 268 4.83 11.72 4.54
N GLN A 269 4.47 11.08 5.65
CA GLN A 269 5.35 10.98 6.81
C GLN A 269 5.46 9.52 7.24
N GLU A 270 6.67 9.08 7.56
CA GLU A 270 6.96 7.70 7.98
C GLU A 270 7.99 7.72 9.11
N ILE A 271 7.75 6.93 10.16
CA ILE A 271 8.63 6.86 11.33
C ILE A 271 9.81 5.91 11.12
N ASN A 272 9.65 4.88 10.29
CA ASN A 272 10.68 3.85 10.06
C ASN A 272 11.58 4.25 8.89
N LEU A 273 12.88 4.36 9.13
CA LEU A 273 13.86 4.79 8.12
C LEU A 273 13.86 3.91 6.86
N THR A 274 13.83 2.58 7.04
CA THR A 274 13.83 1.65 5.89
C THR A 274 12.55 1.81 5.07
N THR A 275 11.40 1.91 5.71
CA THR A 275 10.11 2.09 5.03
C THR A 275 10.02 3.46 4.35
N TYR A 276 10.56 4.51 4.99
CA TYR A 276 10.72 5.83 4.41
C TYR A 276 11.55 5.80 3.11
N ASN A 277 12.69 5.09 3.12
CA ASN A 277 13.51 4.90 1.91
C ASN A 277 12.74 4.14 0.82
N LEU A 278 12.04 3.07 1.20
CA LEU A 278 11.19 2.31 0.27
C LEU A 278 10.09 3.15 -0.37
N CYS A 279 9.49 4.08 0.38
CA CYS A 279 8.50 5.02 -0.16
C CYS A 279 9.10 5.92 -1.25
N ARG A 280 10.24 6.57 -0.98
CA ARG A 280 10.92 7.44 -1.95
C ARG A 280 11.34 6.67 -3.21
N ILE A 281 11.91 5.48 -3.03
CA ILE A 281 12.24 4.57 -4.15
C ILE A 281 10.99 4.26 -4.97
N ASN A 282 9.87 3.98 -4.32
CA ASN A 282 8.61 3.67 -4.97
C ASN A 282 8.07 4.85 -5.79
N MET A 283 8.19 6.08 -5.26
CA MET A 283 7.84 7.29 -6.01
C MET A 283 8.66 7.41 -7.31
N PHE A 284 9.98 7.26 -7.22
CA PHE A 284 10.83 7.30 -8.42
C PHE A 284 10.49 6.18 -9.41
N LEU A 285 10.26 4.95 -8.96
CA LEU A 285 9.92 3.80 -9.81
C LEU A 285 8.62 3.98 -10.59
N HIS A 286 7.70 4.81 -10.08
CA HIS A 286 6.46 5.19 -10.75
C HIS A 286 6.60 6.50 -11.56
N ASP A 287 7.84 6.89 -11.86
CA ASP A 287 8.20 8.10 -12.63
C ASP A 287 7.62 9.41 -12.03
N ILE A 288 7.37 9.43 -10.72
CA ILE A 288 6.99 10.67 -10.03
C ILE A 288 8.25 11.52 -9.86
N ASN A 289 8.23 12.71 -10.45
CA ASN A 289 9.36 13.63 -10.35
C ASN A 289 9.63 14.02 -8.89
N TYR A 290 10.90 14.18 -8.53
CA TYR A 290 11.32 14.56 -7.17
C TYR A 290 10.63 15.84 -6.66
N SER A 291 10.29 16.77 -7.53
CA SER A 291 9.58 18.02 -7.17
C SER A 291 8.10 17.81 -6.82
N LYS A 292 7.57 16.60 -7.02
CA LYS A 292 6.17 16.25 -6.81
C LYS A 292 5.93 15.38 -5.59
N PHE A 293 6.95 14.89 -4.90
CA PHE A 293 6.74 14.13 -3.68
C PHE A 293 7.58 14.69 -2.52
N HIS A 294 6.93 14.80 -1.37
CA HIS A 294 7.46 15.37 -0.13
C HIS A 294 7.28 14.33 0.97
N ILE A 295 8.19 13.36 1.00
CA ILE A 295 8.18 12.28 2.00
C ILE A 295 9.19 12.63 3.07
N VAL A 296 8.78 12.62 4.34
CA VAL A 296 9.62 13.02 5.47
C VAL A 296 9.69 11.91 6.53
N LEU A 297 10.84 11.83 7.19
CA LEU A 297 11.07 10.90 8.30
C LEU A 297 10.69 11.54 9.63
N GLY A 298 9.82 10.91 10.40
CA GLY A 298 9.46 11.39 11.75
C GLY A 298 8.20 10.78 12.32
N ASP A 299 7.99 11.01 13.61
CA ASP A 299 6.77 10.61 14.33
C ASP A 299 5.66 11.65 14.09
N THR A 300 4.67 11.29 13.30
CA THR A 300 3.54 12.17 12.92
C THR A 300 2.79 12.74 14.12
N LEU A 301 2.67 12.00 15.20
CA LEU A 301 1.91 12.46 16.36
C LEU A 301 2.70 13.42 17.25
N LEU A 302 4.04 13.25 17.30
CA LEU A 302 4.92 14.00 18.20
C LEU A 302 5.74 15.07 17.49
N ASP A 303 6.03 14.87 16.21
CA ASP A 303 6.88 15.74 15.40
C ASP A 303 6.32 15.83 13.97
N PRO A 304 5.12 16.41 13.79
CA PRO A 304 4.51 16.59 12.48
C PRO A 304 5.37 17.51 11.61
N LYS A 305 5.68 17.08 10.39
CA LYS A 305 6.61 17.79 9.50
C LYS A 305 5.90 18.56 8.38
N HIS A 306 4.59 18.36 8.21
CA HIS A 306 3.80 19.00 7.17
C HIS A 306 2.82 20.08 7.71
N GLU A 307 3.17 20.71 8.84
CA GLU A 307 2.37 21.82 9.42
C GLU A 307 2.27 23.01 8.46
N ASP A 308 3.37 23.34 7.78
CA ASP A 308 3.40 24.44 6.81
C ASP A 308 2.79 24.06 5.44
N ASP A 309 2.56 22.77 5.20
CA ASP A 309 2.01 22.26 3.94
C ASP A 309 0.49 22.13 3.96
N GLU A 310 -0.15 22.12 5.13
CA GLU A 310 -1.60 22.02 5.24
C GLU A 310 -2.32 23.24 4.60
N PRO A 311 -3.60 23.18 4.26
CA PRO A 311 -4.47 22.00 4.29
C PRO A 311 -4.29 21.11 3.07
N PHE A 312 -4.73 19.84 3.20
CA PHE A 312 -4.72 18.82 2.15
C PHE A 312 -6.11 18.54 1.60
N ASP A 313 -6.22 18.33 0.29
CA ASP A 313 -7.52 18.09 -0.37
C ASP A 313 -7.97 16.63 -0.27
N ALA A 314 -7.02 15.69 -0.29
CA ALA A 314 -7.28 14.30 0.03
C ALA A 314 -6.27 13.80 1.05
N ILE A 315 -6.78 13.08 2.05
CA ILE A 315 -5.97 12.37 3.02
C ILE A 315 -6.37 10.91 3.00
N VAL A 316 -5.40 10.03 2.84
CA VAL A 316 -5.59 8.58 2.92
C VAL A 316 -4.58 8.01 3.88
N SER A 317 -4.96 7.03 4.67
CA SER A 317 -4.00 6.34 5.54
C SER A 317 -4.48 4.96 5.96
N ASN A 318 -3.53 4.10 6.22
CA ASN A 318 -3.69 2.86 6.97
C ASN A 318 -2.74 2.90 8.17
N PRO A 319 -3.08 3.65 9.23
CA PRO A 319 -2.21 3.83 10.39
C PRO A 319 -2.00 2.52 11.15
N PRO A 320 -0.93 2.39 11.97
CA PRO A 320 -0.67 1.20 12.74
C PRO A 320 -1.74 0.99 13.83
N TYR A 321 -2.42 -0.17 13.82
CA TYR A 321 -3.53 -0.46 14.73
C TYR A 321 -3.08 -0.65 16.17
N SER A 322 -3.80 -0.04 17.10
CA SER A 322 -3.59 -0.18 18.55
C SER A 322 -2.15 0.08 18.98
N THR A 323 -1.48 0.99 18.32
CA THR A 323 -0.10 1.40 18.62
C THR A 323 -0.06 2.21 19.91
N LYS A 324 0.95 1.93 20.74
CA LYS A 324 1.21 2.71 21.94
C LYS A 324 1.85 4.06 21.57
N TRP A 325 1.41 5.10 22.24
CA TRP A 325 1.98 6.45 22.12
C TRP A 325 2.07 7.13 23.49
N VAL A 326 2.61 8.35 23.54
CA VAL A 326 2.77 9.05 24.81
C VAL A 326 1.43 9.46 25.44
N GLY A 327 0.43 9.83 24.62
CA GLY A 327 -0.90 10.24 25.08
C GLY A 327 -0.81 11.34 26.14
N ASP A 328 -1.58 11.16 27.24
CA ASP A 328 -1.65 12.08 28.38
C ASP A 328 -0.37 12.12 29.26
N ASN A 329 0.70 11.36 28.94
CA ASN A 329 2.01 11.54 29.54
C ASN A 329 2.70 12.86 29.07
N ASN A 330 2.28 13.42 27.94
CA ASN A 330 2.73 14.71 27.46
C ASN A 330 1.60 15.75 27.61
N PRO A 331 1.63 16.60 28.65
CA PRO A 331 0.59 17.60 28.87
C PRO A 331 0.45 18.61 27.73
N LEU A 332 1.48 18.83 26.93
CA LEU A 332 1.45 19.76 25.79
C LEU A 332 0.46 19.31 24.73
N LEU A 333 0.28 17.99 24.54
CA LEU A 333 -0.66 17.45 23.57
C LEU A 333 -2.13 17.79 23.89
N MET A 334 -2.47 18.09 25.14
CA MET A 334 -3.82 18.55 25.50
C MET A 334 -4.14 19.94 24.95
N ASN A 335 -3.12 20.73 24.65
CA ASN A 335 -3.25 22.08 24.07
C ASN A 335 -2.89 22.09 22.58
N ASP A 336 -2.50 20.97 22.01
CA ASP A 336 -2.21 20.82 20.58
C ASP A 336 -3.51 20.97 19.79
N GLU A 337 -3.54 21.86 18.81
CA GLU A 337 -4.74 22.19 18.01
C GLU A 337 -5.32 20.99 17.28
N ARG A 338 -4.53 19.96 17.03
CA ARG A 338 -4.98 18.71 16.40
C ARG A 338 -5.87 17.89 17.34
N PHE A 339 -5.61 17.90 18.65
CA PHE A 339 -6.26 17.01 19.63
C PHE A 339 -7.18 17.75 20.60
N SER A 340 -6.87 19.01 20.94
CA SER A 340 -7.60 19.82 21.93
C SER A 340 -9.11 19.95 21.66
N PRO A 341 -9.61 19.98 20.41
CA PRO A 341 -11.04 20.14 20.15
C PRO A 341 -11.92 19.03 20.73
N ALA A 342 -11.41 17.80 20.80
CA ALA A 342 -12.15 16.70 21.43
C ALA A 342 -12.16 16.73 22.97
N GLY A 343 -11.37 17.63 23.59
CA GLY A 343 -11.26 17.77 25.05
C GLY A 343 -10.62 16.57 25.76
N VAL A 344 -10.10 15.61 25.01
CA VAL A 344 -9.46 14.38 25.52
C VAL A 344 -8.49 13.83 24.50
N LEU A 345 -7.39 13.23 24.98
CA LEU A 345 -6.45 12.50 24.12
C LEU A 345 -6.89 11.06 23.92
N ALA A 346 -6.55 10.48 22.78
CA ALA A 346 -6.70 9.04 22.54
C ALA A 346 -5.93 8.23 23.60
N PRO A 347 -6.38 6.99 23.93
CA PRO A 347 -5.72 6.18 24.95
C PRO A 347 -4.26 5.89 24.65
N LYS A 348 -3.38 5.91 25.66
CA LYS A 348 -1.94 5.57 25.51
C LYS A 348 -1.66 4.22 24.82
N LYS A 349 -2.61 3.30 24.90
CA LYS A 349 -2.48 1.95 24.35
C LYS A 349 -3.04 1.81 22.94
N ALA A 350 -3.66 2.88 22.41
CA ALA A 350 -4.35 2.88 21.11
C ALA A 350 -4.34 4.31 20.54
N ALA A 351 -3.37 4.59 19.69
CA ALA A 351 -3.20 5.88 19.01
C ALA A 351 -4.15 6.07 17.82
N ASP A 352 -4.95 5.06 17.50
CA ASP A 352 -5.81 5.01 16.30
C ASP A 352 -6.55 6.35 16.09
N LEU A 353 -7.38 6.77 17.05
CA LEU A 353 -8.09 8.04 16.94
C LEU A 353 -7.21 9.30 17.10
N ALA A 354 -5.95 9.19 17.55
CA ALA A 354 -5.03 10.33 17.48
C ALA A 354 -4.60 10.59 16.02
N PHE A 355 -4.34 9.55 15.25
CA PHE A 355 -4.12 9.69 13.80
C PHE A 355 -5.34 10.26 13.10
N THR A 356 -6.54 9.79 13.44
CA THR A 356 -7.81 10.30 12.90
C THR A 356 -7.96 11.81 13.19
N MET A 357 -7.69 12.26 14.41
CA MET A 357 -7.74 13.68 14.78
C MET A 357 -6.68 14.52 14.06
N HIS A 358 -5.44 14.01 13.93
CA HIS A 358 -4.40 14.66 13.15
C HIS A 358 -4.84 14.84 11.68
N MET A 359 -5.36 13.80 11.04
CA MET A 359 -5.85 13.87 9.66
C MET A 359 -7.00 14.87 9.50
N LEU A 360 -7.93 14.88 10.45
CA LEU A 360 -9.02 15.85 10.44
C LEU A 360 -8.51 17.29 10.55
N SER A 361 -7.54 17.55 11.42
CA SER A 361 -6.93 18.88 11.55
C SER A 361 -6.36 19.36 10.22
N TYR A 362 -5.58 18.54 9.56
CA TYR A 362 -4.87 18.85 8.30
C TYR A 362 -5.77 18.83 7.05
N LEU A 363 -7.00 18.34 7.16
CA LEU A 363 -7.94 18.25 6.04
C LEU A 363 -8.43 19.64 5.63
N SER A 364 -8.49 19.91 4.33
CA SER A 364 -9.10 21.13 3.79
C SER A 364 -10.64 21.11 4.00
N ASN A 365 -11.26 22.28 3.96
CA ASN A 365 -12.72 22.39 4.15
C ASN A 365 -13.52 21.63 3.07
N GLN A 366 -12.98 21.47 1.88
CA GLN A 366 -13.61 20.72 0.77
C GLN A 366 -12.99 19.33 0.61
N GLY A 367 -12.01 18.99 1.43
CA GLY A 367 -11.28 17.74 1.35
C GLY A 367 -12.06 16.54 1.88
N THR A 368 -11.57 15.36 1.54
CA THR A 368 -12.06 14.09 2.04
C THR A 368 -10.90 13.28 2.61
N ALA A 369 -11.06 12.77 3.84
CA ALA A 369 -10.14 11.80 4.42
C ALA A 369 -10.78 10.41 4.41
N ALA A 370 -10.04 9.39 3.93
CA ALA A 370 -10.46 8.00 3.94
C ALA A 370 -9.40 7.15 4.66
N ILE A 371 -9.77 6.62 5.82
CA ILE A 371 -8.85 6.04 6.80
C ILE A 371 -9.23 4.59 7.04
N VAL A 372 -8.25 3.68 6.96
CA VAL A 372 -8.46 2.30 7.41
C VAL A 372 -8.29 2.25 8.93
N GLU A 373 -9.30 1.74 9.60
CA GLU A 373 -9.32 1.67 11.06
C GLU A 373 -9.63 0.27 11.57
N PHE A 374 -9.16 0.00 12.79
CA PHE A 374 -9.57 -1.17 13.55
C PHE A 374 -10.98 -0.95 14.08
N PRO A 375 -11.94 -1.89 13.92
CA PRO A 375 -13.35 -1.67 14.26
C PRO A 375 -13.59 -1.29 15.72
N GLY A 376 -12.65 -1.57 16.63
CA GLY A 376 -12.73 -1.19 18.03
C GLY A 376 -12.93 0.31 18.26
N VAL A 377 -12.37 1.16 17.40
CA VAL A 377 -12.55 2.62 17.50
C VAL A 377 -14.00 3.06 17.34
N LEU A 378 -14.85 2.22 16.71
CA LEU A 378 -16.25 2.53 16.44
C LEU A 378 -17.15 2.36 17.67
N TYR A 379 -16.73 1.58 18.70
CA TYR A 379 -17.62 1.23 19.81
C TYR A 379 -17.00 1.23 21.22
N ARG A 380 -15.65 1.31 21.33
CA ARG A 380 -15.02 1.33 22.67
C ARG A 380 -15.41 2.57 23.47
N ASP A 381 -15.51 2.40 24.78
CA ASP A 381 -15.84 3.47 25.72
C ASP A 381 -14.63 4.35 26.10
N GLY A 382 -14.87 5.29 27.01
CA GLY A 382 -13.84 6.16 27.58
C GLY A 382 -13.43 7.30 26.66
N ALA A 383 -12.12 7.48 26.47
CA ALA A 383 -11.60 8.55 25.64
C ALA A 383 -11.98 8.41 24.16
N GLU A 384 -11.98 7.18 23.63
CA GLU A 384 -12.38 6.92 22.25
C GLU A 384 -13.85 7.31 21.99
N LYS A 385 -14.76 7.04 22.95
CA LYS A 385 -16.15 7.49 22.88
C LYS A 385 -16.27 9.02 22.82
N LYS A 386 -15.52 9.74 23.67
CA LYS A 386 -15.56 11.21 23.68
C LYS A 386 -15.05 11.80 22.35
N ILE A 387 -14.03 11.19 21.75
CA ILE A 387 -13.55 11.61 20.43
C ILE A 387 -14.63 11.35 19.38
N ARG A 388 -15.27 10.17 19.35
CA ARG A 388 -16.40 9.89 18.44
C ARG A 388 -17.56 10.87 18.64
N GLU A 389 -17.90 11.16 19.89
CA GLU A 389 -18.94 12.14 20.23
C GLU A 389 -18.61 13.52 19.64
N TYR A 390 -17.37 13.98 19.74
CA TYR A 390 -16.89 15.20 19.09
C TYR A 390 -17.05 15.11 17.58
N LEU A 391 -16.53 14.05 16.94
CA LEU A 391 -16.59 13.88 15.48
C LEU A 391 -18.01 13.85 14.93
N VAL A 392 -18.95 13.24 15.65
CA VAL A 392 -20.37 13.18 15.28
C VAL A 392 -21.04 14.54 15.48
N LYS A 393 -20.85 15.19 16.64
CA LYS A 393 -21.47 16.49 16.95
C LYS A 393 -21.06 17.60 15.99
N GLU A 394 -19.78 17.59 15.57
CA GLU A 394 -19.25 18.53 14.58
C GLU A 394 -19.55 18.10 13.14
N ASN A 395 -20.31 17.01 12.95
CA ASN A 395 -20.73 16.52 11.65
C ASN A 395 -19.57 16.15 10.69
N PHE A 396 -18.46 15.61 11.22
CA PHE A 396 -17.30 15.27 10.41
C PHE A 396 -17.35 13.87 9.80
N ILE A 397 -18.15 12.94 10.35
CA ILE A 397 -18.22 11.57 9.85
C ILE A 397 -19.17 11.50 8.66
N ASP A 398 -18.62 11.22 7.47
CA ASP A 398 -19.37 11.11 6.22
C ASP A 398 -19.85 9.67 5.96
N CYS A 399 -18.94 8.69 6.15
CA CYS A 399 -19.26 7.28 5.89
C CYS A 399 -18.45 6.35 6.79
N VAL A 400 -19.02 5.19 7.14
CA VAL A 400 -18.33 4.06 7.77
C VAL A 400 -18.58 2.81 6.94
N ILE A 401 -17.52 2.16 6.48
CA ILE A 401 -17.59 0.97 5.62
C ILE A 401 -16.96 -0.21 6.35
N ALA A 402 -17.74 -1.25 6.67
CA ALA A 402 -17.19 -2.50 7.18
C ALA A 402 -16.57 -3.30 6.03
N LEU A 403 -15.30 -3.69 6.17
CA LEU A 403 -14.58 -4.48 5.18
C LEU A 403 -14.56 -5.97 5.55
N PRO A 404 -14.36 -6.88 4.58
CA PRO A 404 -14.17 -8.29 4.83
C PRO A 404 -12.97 -8.57 5.74
N GLU A 405 -13.06 -9.64 6.51
CA GLU A 405 -11.88 -10.20 7.20
C GLU A 405 -10.83 -10.74 6.21
N ASN A 406 -9.64 -11.00 6.69
CA ASN A 406 -8.54 -11.61 5.91
C ASN A 406 -8.14 -10.85 4.62
N LEU A 407 -8.40 -9.55 4.51
CA LEU A 407 -7.92 -8.72 3.39
C LEU A 407 -6.44 -8.34 3.56
N PHE A 408 -6.07 -7.88 4.76
CA PHE A 408 -4.74 -7.32 5.03
C PHE A 408 -3.70 -8.39 5.33
N PHE A 409 -2.44 -8.11 5.00
CA PHE A 409 -1.32 -8.98 5.37
C PHE A 409 -1.11 -8.95 6.90
N GLY A 410 -0.64 -10.07 7.46
CA GLY A 410 -0.31 -10.17 8.88
C GLY A 410 -1.50 -10.21 9.86
N THR A 411 -2.73 -9.98 9.41
CA THR A 411 -3.93 -10.05 10.25
C THR A 411 -5.07 -10.79 9.56
N SER A 412 -5.92 -11.44 10.36
CA SER A 412 -7.20 -12.01 9.92
C SER A 412 -8.40 -11.14 10.33
N ILE A 413 -8.15 -10.05 11.05
CA ILE A 413 -9.20 -9.22 11.63
C ILE A 413 -9.88 -8.42 10.52
N ALA A 414 -11.21 -8.32 10.57
CA ALA A 414 -11.96 -7.37 9.75
C ALA A 414 -11.56 -5.94 10.13
N THR A 415 -11.47 -5.07 9.14
CA THR A 415 -11.19 -3.64 9.31
C THR A 415 -12.39 -2.82 8.85
N CYS A 416 -12.33 -1.51 9.02
CA CYS A 416 -13.31 -0.59 8.45
C CYS A 416 -12.62 0.59 7.78
N ILE A 417 -13.34 1.27 6.90
CA ILE A 417 -12.94 2.58 6.38
C ILE A 417 -13.79 3.62 7.07
N LEU A 418 -13.14 4.60 7.71
CA LEU A 418 -13.77 5.80 8.24
C LEU A 418 -13.54 6.95 7.25
N VAL A 419 -14.62 7.56 6.78
CA VAL A 419 -14.55 8.69 5.85
C VAL A 419 -14.94 9.97 6.56
N LEU A 420 -14.08 10.98 6.51
CA LEU A 420 -14.28 12.28 7.13
C LEU A 420 -14.37 13.40 6.10
N LYS A 421 -15.26 14.35 6.36
CA LYS A 421 -15.40 15.62 5.63
C LYS A 421 -15.70 16.77 6.59
N LYS A 422 -15.09 17.94 6.39
CA LYS A 422 -15.37 19.14 7.21
C LYS A 422 -16.65 19.88 6.79
N ASN A 423 -17.02 19.85 5.52
CA ASN A 423 -18.14 20.62 5.00
C ASN A 423 -19.18 19.70 4.34
N LYS A 424 -19.93 18.98 5.15
CA LYS A 424 -21.06 18.16 4.70
C LYS A 424 -22.29 19.03 4.44
N LYS A 425 -23.12 18.61 3.49
CA LYS A 425 -24.37 19.32 3.12
C LYS A 425 -25.55 18.96 4.02
N ASP A 426 -25.48 17.80 4.69
CA ASP A 426 -26.50 17.24 5.57
C ASP A 426 -25.84 16.64 6.82
N ASP A 427 -26.63 16.21 7.78
CA ASP A 427 -26.19 15.62 9.06
C ASP A 427 -26.20 14.09 9.04
N THR A 428 -26.37 13.47 7.86
CA THR A 428 -26.45 12.02 7.75
C THR A 428 -25.06 11.38 7.60
N THR A 429 -24.87 10.24 8.25
CA THR A 429 -23.73 9.34 8.06
C THR A 429 -24.18 8.11 7.30
N LEU A 430 -23.43 7.73 6.27
CA LEU A 430 -23.67 6.50 5.50
C LEU A 430 -22.95 5.32 6.14
N PHE A 431 -23.64 4.23 6.40
CA PHE A 431 -23.09 2.97 6.88
C PHE A 431 -23.19 1.92 5.78
N ILE A 432 -22.06 1.31 5.40
CA ILE A 432 -21.99 0.28 4.34
C ILE A 432 -21.44 -1.02 4.93
N ASP A 433 -22.21 -2.09 4.84
CA ASP A 433 -21.72 -3.44 5.18
C ASP A 433 -21.16 -4.15 3.95
N ALA A 434 -19.87 -3.97 3.71
CA ALA A 434 -19.14 -4.68 2.67
C ALA A 434 -18.44 -5.96 3.19
N SER A 435 -18.75 -6.42 4.40
CA SER A 435 -18.07 -7.57 5.02
C SER A 435 -18.18 -8.87 4.21
N LYS A 436 -19.20 -8.99 3.36
CA LYS A 436 -19.44 -10.13 2.46
C LYS A 436 -18.99 -9.87 1.01
N GLU A 437 -18.48 -8.68 0.70
CA GLU A 437 -18.05 -8.28 -0.64
C GLU A 437 -16.60 -8.71 -0.91
N PHE A 438 -16.38 -9.98 -1.19
CA PHE A 438 -15.04 -10.50 -1.51
C PHE A 438 -15.09 -11.74 -2.41
N VAL A 439 -13.92 -12.08 -2.94
CA VAL A 439 -13.65 -13.36 -3.55
C VAL A 439 -12.50 -14.00 -2.79
N LYS A 440 -12.63 -15.29 -2.49
CA LYS A 440 -11.55 -16.02 -1.81
C LYS A 440 -10.43 -16.35 -2.79
N GLU A 441 -9.20 -15.95 -2.47
CA GLU A 441 -8.00 -16.22 -3.26
C GLU A 441 -6.94 -16.87 -2.35
N GLY A 442 -6.84 -18.19 -2.44
CA GLY A 442 -6.00 -18.98 -1.53
C GLY A 442 -6.44 -18.86 -0.06
N LYS A 443 -5.56 -18.34 0.79
CA LYS A 443 -5.83 -18.12 2.22
C LYS A 443 -6.34 -16.70 2.55
N LYS A 444 -6.44 -15.82 1.54
CA LYS A 444 -6.84 -14.42 1.70
C LYS A 444 -8.15 -14.15 0.98
N ASN A 445 -8.85 -13.13 1.45
CA ASN A 445 -9.97 -12.53 0.75
C ASN A 445 -9.45 -11.38 -0.12
N LYS A 446 -10.12 -11.08 -1.22
CA LYS A 446 -9.74 -10.02 -2.15
C LYS A 446 -10.97 -9.26 -2.65
N LEU A 447 -10.86 -7.94 -2.72
CA LEU A 447 -11.87 -7.08 -3.34
C LEU A 447 -11.63 -7.05 -4.86
N LYS A 448 -12.39 -7.82 -5.63
CA LYS A 448 -12.36 -7.71 -7.09
C LYS A 448 -12.99 -6.38 -7.53
N GLU A 449 -12.76 -5.98 -8.77
CA GLU A 449 -13.26 -4.74 -9.35
C GLU A 449 -14.76 -4.53 -9.06
N ARG A 450 -15.59 -5.52 -9.37
CA ARG A 450 -17.04 -5.48 -9.09
C ARG A 450 -17.40 -5.19 -7.63
N ASN A 451 -16.58 -5.67 -6.68
CA ASN A 451 -16.82 -5.42 -5.24
C ASN A 451 -16.50 -3.95 -4.92
N ARG A 452 -15.36 -3.45 -5.43
CA ARG A 452 -14.96 -2.05 -5.25
C ARG A 452 -15.95 -1.09 -5.90
N GLU A 453 -16.38 -1.39 -7.13
CA GLU A 453 -17.40 -0.59 -7.84
C GLU A 453 -18.71 -0.54 -7.09
N LYS A 454 -19.19 -1.67 -6.55
CA LYS A 454 -20.43 -1.71 -5.75
C LYS A 454 -20.31 -0.82 -4.51
N ILE A 455 -19.20 -0.91 -3.77
CA ILE A 455 -18.95 -0.08 -2.58
C ILE A 455 -18.90 1.39 -2.98
N LEU A 456 -18.10 1.74 -4.01
CA LEU A 456 -17.93 3.12 -4.48
C LEU A 456 -19.24 3.72 -5.00
N GLN A 457 -20.00 2.97 -5.80
CA GLN A 457 -21.29 3.43 -6.32
C GLN A 457 -22.28 3.70 -5.18
N THR A 458 -22.33 2.82 -4.16
CA THR A 458 -23.17 3.01 -2.97
C THR A 458 -22.74 4.26 -2.20
N TYR A 459 -21.44 4.49 -2.04
CA TYR A 459 -20.89 5.70 -1.41
C TYR A 459 -21.31 6.98 -2.16
N ILE A 460 -21.25 6.96 -3.50
CA ILE A 460 -21.61 8.10 -4.35
C ILE A 460 -23.12 8.36 -4.35
N GLU A 461 -23.92 7.31 -4.51
CA GLU A 461 -25.37 7.44 -4.62
C GLU A 461 -26.05 7.77 -3.31
N ARG A 462 -25.49 7.33 -2.16
CA ARG A 462 -26.04 7.52 -0.80
C ARG A 462 -27.50 7.08 -0.70
N LYS A 463 -27.87 5.99 -1.37
CA LYS A 463 -29.21 5.41 -1.30
C LYS A 463 -29.20 4.17 -0.43
N GLU A 464 -30.21 4.05 0.46
CA GLU A 464 -30.35 2.86 1.29
C GLU A 464 -30.60 1.60 0.46
N VAL A 465 -29.89 0.53 0.82
CA VAL A 465 -30.04 -0.79 0.23
C VAL A 465 -30.14 -1.80 1.36
N LYS A 466 -31.28 -2.50 1.43
CA LYS A 466 -31.56 -3.47 2.49
C LYS A 466 -30.42 -4.49 2.60
N HIS A 467 -29.98 -4.76 3.83
CA HIS A 467 -28.87 -5.66 4.17
C HIS A 467 -27.49 -5.25 3.61
N PHE A 468 -27.34 -4.03 3.08
CA PHE A 468 -26.07 -3.58 2.53
C PHE A 468 -25.67 -2.18 3.01
N CYS A 469 -26.59 -1.20 3.01
CA CYS A 469 -26.27 0.12 3.53
C CYS A 469 -27.50 0.83 4.10
N ALA A 470 -27.24 1.73 5.04
CA ALA A 470 -28.25 2.58 5.68
C ALA A 470 -27.69 3.98 5.91
N LEU A 471 -28.59 4.97 6.00
CA LEU A 471 -28.29 6.33 6.42
C LEU A 471 -28.79 6.53 7.85
N ALA A 472 -27.99 7.12 8.71
CA ALA A 472 -28.40 7.53 10.05
C ALA A 472 -28.09 9.01 10.26
N ASN A 473 -29.02 9.75 10.85
CA ASN A 473 -28.79 11.13 11.23
C ASN A 473 -28.07 11.24 12.59
N MET A 474 -27.67 12.44 12.96
CA MET A 474 -26.92 12.69 14.19
C MET A 474 -27.70 12.27 15.46
N GLU A 475 -29.01 12.49 15.53
CA GLU A 475 -29.83 12.11 16.70
C GLU A 475 -29.90 10.59 16.84
N GLU A 476 -30.06 9.87 15.75
CA GLU A 476 -30.05 8.40 15.74
C GLU A 476 -28.71 7.82 16.21
N ILE A 477 -27.60 8.42 15.78
CA ILE A 477 -26.24 8.03 16.24
C ILE A 477 -26.09 8.33 17.74
N LYS A 478 -26.60 9.44 18.21
CA LYS A 478 -26.60 9.81 19.63
C LYS A 478 -27.45 8.86 20.46
N GLU A 479 -28.64 8.46 20.00
CA GLU A 479 -29.48 7.45 20.64
C GLU A 479 -28.80 6.09 20.74
N ASN A 480 -27.95 5.76 19.78
CA ASN A 480 -27.07 4.61 19.79
C ASN A 480 -25.75 4.82 20.57
N ASP A 481 -25.73 5.83 21.46
CA ASP A 481 -24.59 6.11 22.35
C ASP A 481 -23.26 6.39 21.59
N TYR A 482 -23.36 7.05 20.45
CA TYR A 482 -22.24 7.35 19.52
C TYR A 482 -21.47 6.09 19.08
N ASN A 483 -22.13 4.94 19.09
CA ASN A 483 -21.60 3.72 18.52
C ASN A 483 -21.73 3.76 16.99
N LEU A 484 -20.60 3.66 16.27
CA LEU A 484 -20.53 3.75 14.82
C LEU A 484 -20.38 2.38 14.14
N SER A 485 -20.61 1.29 14.88
CA SER A 485 -20.53 -0.06 14.30
C SER A 485 -21.61 -0.25 13.24
N VAL A 486 -21.21 -0.63 12.04
CA VAL A 486 -22.12 -0.74 10.88
C VAL A 486 -23.32 -1.65 11.14
N ASN A 487 -23.13 -2.74 11.88
CA ASN A 487 -24.20 -3.69 12.24
C ASN A 487 -25.27 -3.13 13.20
N ARG A 488 -25.10 -1.91 13.69
CA ARG A 488 -26.15 -1.20 14.46
C ARG A 488 -27.16 -0.53 13.55
N TYR A 489 -26.77 -0.19 12.33
CA TYR A 489 -27.57 0.57 11.37
C TYR A 489 -28.00 -0.27 10.17
N VAL A 490 -27.16 -1.21 9.74
CA VAL A 490 -27.45 -2.11 8.63
C VAL A 490 -27.95 -3.45 9.17
N GLU A 491 -29.23 -3.74 8.92
CA GLU A 491 -29.85 -5.02 9.30
C GLU A 491 -29.15 -6.18 8.56
N GLN A 492 -28.67 -7.16 9.33
CA GLN A 492 -28.07 -8.34 8.75
C GLN A 492 -29.13 -9.25 8.12
N GLU A 493 -28.78 -9.89 7.01
CA GLU A 493 -29.62 -10.94 6.42
C GLU A 493 -29.71 -12.11 7.39
N ASP A 494 -30.93 -12.52 7.77
CA ASP A 494 -31.14 -13.67 8.64
C ASP A 494 -30.85 -14.97 7.84
N THR A 495 -29.60 -15.40 7.91
CA THR A 495 -29.13 -16.64 7.27
C THR A 495 -29.31 -17.87 8.16
N LYS A 496 -30.08 -17.77 9.27
CA LYS A 496 -30.35 -18.93 10.10
C LYS A 496 -31.11 -19.95 9.26
N GLU A 497 -30.45 -21.06 8.96
CA GLU A 497 -31.16 -22.25 8.49
C GLU A 497 -32.23 -22.60 9.51
N ILE A 498 -33.49 -22.65 9.08
CA ILE A 498 -34.55 -23.24 9.87
C ILE A 498 -34.27 -24.74 9.90
N ILE A 499 -33.46 -25.16 10.87
CA ILE A 499 -33.17 -26.57 11.07
C ILE A 499 -34.49 -27.19 11.55
N ASP A 500 -35.11 -28.01 10.71
CA ASP A 500 -36.20 -28.89 11.14
C ASP A 500 -35.63 -29.94 12.12
N ILE A 501 -35.69 -29.59 13.41
CA ILE A 501 -35.20 -30.46 14.50
C ILE A 501 -35.79 -31.88 14.42
N LYS A 502 -36.91 -32.07 13.76
CA LYS A 502 -37.51 -33.41 13.61
C LYS A 502 -36.68 -34.33 12.72
N ALA A 503 -36.08 -33.81 11.67
CA ALA A 503 -35.25 -34.60 10.75
C ALA A 503 -33.97 -35.16 11.42
N PRO A 504 -33.09 -34.33 12.04
CA PRO A 504 -31.95 -34.83 12.81
C PRO A 504 -32.33 -35.74 13.98
N ASN A 505 -33.43 -35.48 14.68
CA ASN A 505 -33.90 -36.38 15.74
C ASN A 505 -34.34 -37.74 15.19
N GLY A 506 -34.91 -37.81 14.00
CA GLY A 506 -35.23 -39.03 13.30
C GLY A 506 -33.98 -39.84 12.94
N GLU A 507 -32.95 -39.18 12.43
CA GLU A 507 -31.63 -39.78 12.13
C GLU A 507 -30.92 -40.27 13.39
N ILE A 508 -30.91 -39.48 14.45
CA ILE A 508 -30.34 -39.87 15.75
C ILE A 508 -31.04 -41.12 16.28
N ALA A 509 -32.39 -41.18 16.23
CA ALA A 509 -33.15 -42.34 16.65
C ALA A 509 -32.81 -43.59 15.85
N GLN A 510 -32.59 -43.48 14.53
CA GLN A 510 -32.16 -44.59 13.67
C GLN A 510 -30.73 -45.05 14.02
N ILE A 511 -29.81 -44.14 14.24
CA ILE A 511 -28.42 -44.45 14.63
C ILE A 511 -28.39 -45.17 15.98
N VAL A 512 -29.15 -44.70 16.97
CA VAL A 512 -29.26 -45.32 18.29
C VAL A 512 -29.82 -46.74 18.19
N ARG A 513 -30.85 -46.98 17.35
CA ARG A 513 -31.39 -48.32 17.10
C ARG A 513 -30.35 -49.26 16.47
N LYS A 514 -29.60 -48.77 15.46
CA LYS A 514 -28.51 -49.55 14.84
C LYS A 514 -27.41 -49.87 15.83
N GLN A 515 -27.03 -48.92 16.67
CA GLN A 515 -26.01 -49.10 17.69
C GLN A 515 -26.45 -50.13 18.73
N SER A 516 -27.71 -50.12 19.18
CA SER A 516 -28.25 -51.09 20.12
C SER A 516 -28.30 -52.51 19.50
N ALA A 517 -28.68 -52.63 18.22
CA ALA A 517 -28.67 -53.91 17.52
C ALA A 517 -27.25 -54.51 17.39
N LEU A 518 -26.27 -53.67 17.04
CA LEU A 518 -24.87 -54.08 16.94
C LEU A 518 -24.28 -54.49 18.32
N ARG A 519 -24.63 -53.78 19.39
CA ARG A 519 -24.24 -54.14 20.74
C ARG A 519 -24.82 -55.49 21.13
N ASN A 520 -26.10 -55.74 20.92
CA ASN A 520 -26.73 -57.01 21.21
C ASN A 520 -26.08 -58.18 20.43
N SER A 521 -25.72 -57.92 19.16
CA SER A 521 -25.00 -58.93 18.33
C SER A 521 -23.59 -59.22 18.88
N LEU A 522 -22.89 -58.16 19.35
CA LEU A 522 -21.57 -58.29 19.95
C LEU A 522 -21.63 -59.06 21.28
N ASP A 523 -22.61 -58.74 22.14
CA ASP A 523 -22.86 -59.43 23.42
C ASP A 523 -23.23 -60.93 23.20
N PHE A 524 -23.94 -61.24 22.12
CA PHE A 524 -24.25 -62.60 21.71
C PHE A 524 -22.98 -63.35 21.29
N ILE A 525 -22.13 -62.78 20.47
CA ILE A 525 -20.85 -63.37 20.05
C ILE A 525 -19.89 -63.57 21.24
N ILE A 526 -19.82 -62.60 22.16
CA ILE A 526 -19.00 -62.73 23.37
C ILE A 526 -19.48 -63.88 24.21
N LYS A 527 -20.79 -64.05 24.39
CA LYS A 527 -21.37 -65.19 25.12
C LYS A 527 -21.08 -66.55 24.47
N GLU A 528 -21.06 -66.62 23.14
CA GLU A 528 -20.67 -67.84 22.43
C GLU A 528 -19.16 -68.14 22.53
N LEU A 529 -18.31 -67.12 22.72
CA LEU A 529 -16.86 -67.30 22.88
C LEU A 529 -16.43 -67.55 24.34
N GLU A 530 -17.28 -67.33 25.31
CA GLU A 530 -17.03 -67.63 26.75
C GLU A 530 -17.48 -69.04 27.17
N ILE A 531 -18.00 -69.86 26.23
CA ILE A 531 -18.29 -71.30 26.40
C ILE A 531 -17.09 -72.07 25.87
#